data_f0a95d3702c3a363ac6b7c9bb90c6dc6
#
_entry.id   f0a95d3702c3a363ac6b7c9bb90c6dc6
#
_cell.length_a   1.000
_cell.length_b   1.000
_cell.length_c   1.000
_cell.angle_alpha   90.00
_cell.angle_beta   90.00
_cell.angle_gamma   90.00
#
_symmetry.space_group_name_H-M   'P 1'
#
loop_
_entity.id
_entity.type
_entity.pdbx_description
1 polymer ?
#
loop_
_entity_poly.entity_id
_entity_poly.type
_entity_poly.pdbx_seq_one_letter_code
_entity_poly.pdbx_strand_id
1 'polypeptide(L)'
;MSSTRPLSGLTVIEIGHSVAAPYAGMILGELGAEVIKVENPKGGDPCRGWGPPFTEGTATAFHAFNRAKRGVTIDLADPAQVDSLRRLICRRADVLIHNLKYGTLDRYGLSAERLTTEKPSLVWCNVGAFGSTGPLRDRPGYDPMMQAYGGLMSLLGEDGRPPVRVGVSIIDIATGMWSVIAVLAALQERQRTGRGGVVDTSLYETTLGWMTLPISAYLANGEIPRRHGSGIEQIVPYQAFETADGHMMVAAGSDNLFRRLCGAIGRPGLAEEPRFCTNADRVVNRRELVPILSDIFRTAPITVWAERLDAAGIPNSPIQTLDQVVTDPQTAALGIIQQWAGSPALSLVGLPLSFDGARPAFAKTAPRLGEDNAETVDRSL
;
A
#
# COMPACT_ATOMS: atom_id res chain seq x y z
N MET A 1 30.48 -1.05 -5.17
CA MET A 1 29.29 -1.51 -4.43
C MET A 1 28.19 -0.51 -4.72
N SER A 2 27.13 -0.93 -5.36
CA SER A 2 25.99 -0.04 -5.61
C SER A 2 25.39 0.41 -4.27
N SER A 3 25.13 1.69 -4.11
CA SER A 3 24.54 2.22 -2.90
C SER A 3 23.05 1.88 -2.89
N THR A 4 22.59 1.13 -1.90
CA THR A 4 21.16 0.87 -1.68
C THR A 4 20.42 2.12 -1.16
N ARG A 5 21.06 3.28 -1.19
CA ARG A 5 20.57 4.56 -0.65
C ARG A 5 20.53 5.65 -1.75
N PRO A 6 19.70 5.49 -2.79
CA PRO A 6 19.69 6.38 -3.95
C PRO A 6 19.25 7.82 -3.62
N LEU A 7 18.57 8.04 -2.48
CA LEU A 7 18.11 9.36 -2.04
C LEU A 7 19.01 10.02 -0.98
N SER A 8 20.25 9.52 -0.81
CA SER A 8 21.23 10.12 0.10
C SER A 8 21.45 11.58 -0.25
N GLY A 9 21.46 12.45 0.78
CA GLY A 9 21.61 13.90 0.64
C GLY A 9 20.30 14.67 0.49
N LEU A 10 19.15 13.99 0.35
CA LEU A 10 17.84 14.63 0.38
C LEU A 10 17.30 14.68 1.82
N THR A 11 16.65 15.80 2.15
CA THR A 11 15.93 15.99 3.42
C THR A 11 14.43 16.09 3.19
N VAL A 12 13.67 15.27 3.88
CA VAL A 12 12.19 15.23 3.86
C VAL A 12 11.66 15.70 5.20
N ILE A 13 10.81 16.71 5.22
CA ILE A 13 10.02 17.06 6.41
C ILE A 13 8.65 16.41 6.26
N GLU A 14 8.29 15.58 7.21
CA GLU A 14 7.00 14.89 7.25
C GLU A 14 6.14 15.44 8.39
N ILE A 15 5.00 16.06 8.04
CA ILE A 15 3.98 16.51 9.00
C ILE A 15 2.75 15.61 8.80
N GLY A 16 2.94 14.31 9.07
CA GLY A 16 1.96 13.28 8.77
C GLY A 16 1.59 12.44 9.99
N HIS A 17 0.43 11.79 9.93
CA HIS A 17 -0.05 10.86 10.94
C HIS A 17 -0.73 9.64 10.31
N SER A 18 -0.97 8.62 11.13
CA SER A 18 -1.64 7.37 10.72
C SER A 18 -0.81 6.55 9.74
N VAL A 19 -1.18 6.45 8.45
CA VAL A 19 -0.55 5.51 7.50
C VAL A 19 0.01 6.21 6.26
N ALA A 20 -0.80 6.85 5.43
CA ALA A 20 -0.42 7.20 4.06
C ALA A 20 0.84 8.08 3.94
N ALA A 21 0.87 9.25 4.59
CA ALA A 21 2.07 10.10 4.59
C ALA A 21 3.24 9.46 5.37
N PRO A 22 3.03 8.85 6.57
CA PRO A 22 4.08 8.10 7.24
C PRO A 22 4.68 6.96 6.42
N TYR A 23 3.89 6.22 5.66
CA TYR A 23 4.38 5.17 4.78
C TYR A 23 5.24 5.73 3.65
N ALA A 24 4.83 6.86 3.04
CA ALA A 24 5.66 7.54 2.05
C ALA A 24 7.00 8.02 2.65
N GLY A 25 6.97 8.65 3.82
CA GLY A 25 8.18 9.06 4.53
C GLY A 25 9.09 7.89 4.87
N MET A 26 8.54 6.76 5.30
CA MET A 26 9.31 5.54 5.58
C MET A 26 10.00 5.01 4.32
N ILE A 27 9.32 4.94 3.18
CA ILE A 27 9.93 4.52 1.91
C ILE A 27 11.09 5.45 1.54
N LEU A 28 10.88 6.78 1.59
CA LEU A 28 11.93 7.75 1.28
C LEU A 28 13.13 7.62 2.22
N GLY A 29 12.88 7.36 3.51
CA GLY A 29 13.92 7.15 4.51
C GLY A 29 14.75 5.88 4.27
N GLU A 30 14.10 4.76 3.97
CA GLU A 30 14.79 3.51 3.64
C GLU A 30 15.55 3.60 2.31
N LEU A 31 15.11 4.44 1.39
CA LEU A 31 15.85 4.77 0.17
C LEU A 31 17.01 5.76 0.41
N GLY A 32 17.20 6.21 1.64
CA GLY A 32 18.38 6.98 2.06
C GLY A 32 18.16 8.46 2.31
N ALA A 33 16.96 9.00 2.12
CA ALA A 33 16.67 10.38 2.52
C ALA A 33 16.72 10.54 4.05
N GLU A 34 17.13 11.70 4.54
CA GLU A 34 16.92 12.07 5.93
C GLU A 34 15.47 12.52 6.12
N VAL A 35 14.67 11.71 6.81
CA VAL A 35 13.27 12.04 7.09
C VAL A 35 13.12 12.55 8.52
N ILE A 36 12.59 13.77 8.65
CA ILE A 36 12.30 14.41 9.93
C ILE A 36 10.78 14.41 10.09
N LYS A 37 10.28 13.55 10.98
CA LYS A 37 8.86 13.48 11.33
C LYS A 37 8.55 14.52 12.39
N VAL A 38 7.64 15.41 12.08
CA VAL A 38 7.16 16.46 12.97
C VAL A 38 5.84 16.02 13.61
N GLU A 39 5.80 15.96 14.93
CA GLU A 39 4.64 15.50 15.69
C GLU A 39 4.18 16.56 16.71
N ASN A 40 2.91 16.48 17.11
CA ASN A 40 2.41 17.28 18.23
C ASN A 40 3.06 16.81 19.55
N PRO A 41 3.60 17.69 20.39
CA PRO A 41 4.17 17.29 21.70
C PRO A 41 3.16 16.63 22.63
N LYS A 42 1.86 16.88 22.45
CA LYS A 42 0.78 16.29 23.24
C LYS A 42 0.24 15.01 22.56
N GLY A 43 0.99 13.92 22.75
CA GLY A 43 0.57 12.57 22.34
C GLY A 43 1.12 12.08 21.01
N GLY A 44 1.67 12.94 20.17
CA GLY A 44 2.27 12.55 18.88
C GLY A 44 1.27 12.05 17.84
N ASP A 45 1.74 11.15 17.00
CA ASP A 45 0.91 10.46 16.01
C ASP A 45 -0.04 9.45 16.70
N PRO A 46 -1.35 9.49 16.47
CA PRO A 46 -2.29 8.50 17.04
C PRO A 46 -1.89 7.04 16.78
N CYS A 47 -1.17 6.76 15.70
CA CYS A 47 -0.68 5.41 15.39
C CYS A 47 0.24 4.82 16.48
N ARG A 48 0.85 5.65 17.34
CA ARG A 48 1.62 5.19 18.50
C ARG A 48 0.79 4.34 19.46
N GLY A 49 -0.52 4.57 19.52
CA GLY A 49 -1.49 3.88 20.37
C GLY A 49 -2.27 2.75 19.70
N TRP A 50 -2.00 2.40 18.44
CA TRP A 50 -2.76 1.37 17.70
C TRP A 50 -2.33 -0.06 18.04
N GLY A 51 -2.39 -0.40 19.29
CA GLY A 51 -2.10 -1.73 19.82
C GLY A 51 -3.22 -2.28 20.70
N PRO A 52 -3.12 -3.52 21.21
CA PRO A 52 -1.99 -4.43 21.04
C PRO A 52 -1.80 -4.93 19.58
N PRO A 53 -0.59 -5.42 19.21
CA PRO A 53 0.58 -5.57 20.04
C PRO A 53 1.41 -4.29 20.19
N PHE A 54 2.16 -4.20 21.29
CA PHE A 54 3.12 -3.13 21.58
C PHE A 54 4.53 -3.71 21.67
N THR A 55 5.51 -2.98 21.16
CA THR A 55 6.95 -3.27 21.32
C THR A 55 7.63 -2.00 21.80
N GLU A 56 8.43 -2.10 22.84
CA GLU A 56 9.13 -0.95 23.45
C GLU A 56 8.20 0.23 23.81
N GLY A 57 6.97 -0.08 24.26
CA GLY A 57 5.99 0.91 24.67
C GLY A 57 5.22 1.60 23.53
N THR A 58 5.47 1.22 22.28
CA THR A 58 4.82 1.80 21.09
C THR A 58 4.17 0.69 20.27
N ALA A 59 3.03 0.97 19.63
CA ALA A 59 2.36 0.01 18.77
C ALA A 59 3.25 -0.45 17.61
N THR A 60 3.22 -1.75 17.28
CA THR A 60 4.01 -2.31 16.17
C THR A 60 3.66 -1.65 14.83
N ALA A 61 2.43 -1.18 14.67
CA ALA A 61 2.02 -0.40 13.49
C ALA A 61 2.84 0.89 13.34
N PHE A 62 3.13 1.60 14.44
CA PHE A 62 3.96 2.81 14.38
C PHE A 62 5.39 2.48 13.93
N HIS A 63 5.97 1.40 14.44
CA HIS A 63 7.30 0.94 13.99
C HIS A 63 7.31 0.60 12.50
N ALA A 64 6.27 -0.05 12.02
CA ALA A 64 6.15 -0.43 10.60
C ALA A 64 6.15 0.77 9.65
N PHE A 65 5.49 1.86 10.04
CA PHE A 65 5.31 3.04 9.18
C PHE A 65 6.29 4.18 9.47
N ASN A 66 7.06 4.13 10.57
CA ASN A 66 7.88 5.27 11.00
C ASN A 66 9.35 4.95 11.25
N ARG A 67 9.80 3.71 10.95
CA ARG A 67 11.23 3.41 10.95
C ARG A 67 11.98 4.29 9.94
N ALA A 68 13.30 4.38 10.10
CA ALA A 68 14.20 5.19 9.27
C ALA A 68 13.95 6.71 9.34
N LYS A 69 13.26 7.20 10.40
CA LYS A 69 12.99 8.63 10.60
C LYS A 69 13.68 9.18 11.85
N ARG A 70 13.84 10.50 11.88
CA ARG A 70 14.11 11.30 13.08
C ARG A 70 12.78 11.86 13.59
N GLY A 71 12.61 11.97 14.90
CA GLY A 71 11.37 12.43 15.52
C GLY A 71 11.57 13.78 16.22
N VAL A 72 10.82 14.79 15.81
CA VAL A 72 10.78 16.09 16.48
C VAL A 72 9.35 16.46 16.86
N THR A 73 9.20 17.25 17.92
CA THR A 73 7.91 17.77 18.33
C THR A 73 7.82 19.27 18.08
N ILE A 74 6.71 19.71 17.50
CA ILE A 74 6.36 21.12 17.27
C ILE A 74 4.91 21.33 17.69
N ASP A 75 4.67 22.26 18.60
CA ASP A 75 3.32 22.76 18.88
C ASP A 75 2.96 23.85 17.86
N LEU A 76 2.09 23.53 16.93
CA LEU A 76 1.63 24.49 15.92
C LEU A 76 0.81 25.64 16.52
N ALA A 77 0.39 25.57 17.78
CA ALA A 77 -0.23 26.66 18.49
C ALA A 77 0.80 27.68 19.04
N ASP A 78 2.08 27.33 19.08
CA ASP A 78 3.17 28.19 19.53
C ASP A 78 3.83 28.89 18.32
N PRO A 79 3.67 30.22 18.15
CA PRO A 79 4.25 30.94 17.02
C PRO A 79 5.77 30.85 16.91
N ALA A 80 6.49 30.73 18.02
CA ALA A 80 7.95 30.59 18.00
C ALA A 80 8.38 29.22 17.45
N GLN A 81 7.66 28.16 17.81
CA GLN A 81 7.91 26.84 17.26
C GLN A 81 7.52 26.72 15.78
N VAL A 82 6.41 27.38 15.38
CA VAL A 82 6.01 27.48 13.96
C VAL A 82 7.09 28.20 13.15
N ASP A 83 7.66 29.31 13.64
CA ASP A 83 8.74 30.01 12.95
C ASP A 83 10.02 29.16 12.88
N SER A 84 10.33 28.39 13.92
CA SER A 84 11.44 27.43 13.89
C SER A 84 11.21 26.33 12.84
N LEU A 85 9.99 25.79 12.73
CA LEU A 85 9.64 24.83 11.68
C LEU A 85 9.77 25.45 10.28
N ARG A 86 9.29 26.68 10.09
CA ARG A 86 9.44 27.39 8.82
C ARG A 86 10.92 27.56 8.44
N ARG A 87 11.77 27.99 9.37
CA ARG A 87 13.22 28.06 9.13
C ARG A 87 13.84 26.73 8.78
N LEU A 88 13.45 25.66 9.49
CA LEU A 88 13.92 24.30 9.21
C LEU A 88 13.55 23.87 7.78
N ILE A 89 12.29 24.09 7.36
CA ILE A 89 11.82 23.80 6.01
C ILE A 89 12.62 24.60 4.98
N CYS A 90 12.72 25.93 5.13
CA CYS A 90 13.39 26.79 4.17
C CYS A 90 14.88 26.48 4.03
N ARG A 91 15.56 26.15 5.13
CA ARG A 91 17.00 25.86 5.10
C ARG A 91 17.32 24.46 4.60
N ARG A 92 16.54 23.44 4.99
CA ARG A 92 16.94 22.04 4.81
C ARG A 92 16.03 21.22 3.89
N ALA A 93 14.72 21.47 3.87
CA ALA A 93 13.79 20.55 3.20
C ALA A 93 13.95 20.54 1.68
N ASP A 94 14.19 19.39 1.10
CA ASP A 94 14.00 19.13 -0.33
C ASP A 94 12.54 18.81 -0.63
N VAL A 95 11.90 18.11 0.31
CA VAL A 95 10.51 17.69 0.23
C VAL A 95 9.81 18.02 1.54
N LEU A 96 8.59 18.51 1.47
CA LEU A 96 7.65 18.54 2.58
C LEU A 96 6.47 17.65 2.18
N ILE A 97 6.14 16.68 3.04
CA ILE A 97 4.98 15.80 2.86
C ILE A 97 4.05 15.90 4.08
N HIS A 98 2.75 16.04 3.84
CA HIS A 98 1.76 16.03 4.92
C HIS A 98 0.43 15.43 4.50
N ASN A 99 -0.34 14.92 5.48
CA ASN A 99 -1.72 14.49 5.28
C ASN A 99 -2.72 15.20 6.21
N LEU A 100 -2.38 16.42 6.62
CA LEU A 100 -3.31 17.29 7.33
C LEU A 100 -4.39 17.77 6.37
N LYS A 101 -5.56 18.10 6.91
CA LYS A 101 -6.66 18.70 6.14
C LYS A 101 -6.15 19.93 5.36
N TYR A 102 -6.61 20.08 4.12
CA TYR A 102 -6.28 21.25 3.30
C TYR A 102 -6.53 22.57 4.05
N GLY A 103 -5.60 23.52 3.91
CA GLY A 103 -5.66 24.81 4.62
C GLY A 103 -5.27 24.77 6.10
N THR A 104 -4.96 23.59 6.66
CA THR A 104 -4.51 23.52 8.07
C THR A 104 -3.19 24.26 8.26
N LEU A 105 -2.19 23.99 7.44
CA LEU A 105 -0.88 24.64 7.53
C LEU A 105 -0.95 26.14 7.16
N ASP A 106 -1.90 26.53 6.31
CA ASP A 106 -2.10 27.94 5.91
C ASP A 106 -2.44 28.82 7.11
N ARG A 107 -3.20 28.30 8.08
CA ARG A 107 -3.58 29.01 9.31
C ARG A 107 -2.37 29.37 10.18
N TYR A 108 -1.29 28.63 10.01
CA TYR A 108 -0.02 28.83 10.71
C TYR A 108 1.02 29.55 9.85
N GLY A 109 0.61 30.10 8.69
CA GLY A 109 1.52 30.77 7.76
C GLY A 109 2.53 29.83 7.09
N LEU A 110 2.22 28.54 7.03
CA LEU A 110 3.02 27.51 6.38
C LEU A 110 2.32 27.00 5.11
N SER A 111 1.74 27.91 4.30
CA SER A 111 1.08 27.53 3.05
C SER A 111 2.08 27.06 1.98
N ALA A 112 1.61 26.22 1.07
CA ALA A 112 2.40 25.77 -0.09
C ALA A 112 2.90 26.98 -0.92
N GLU A 113 2.02 27.94 -1.19
CA GLU A 113 2.35 29.17 -1.95
C GLU A 113 3.50 29.95 -1.31
N ARG A 114 3.40 30.19 0.01
CA ARG A 114 4.44 30.91 0.74
C ARG A 114 5.76 30.17 0.73
N LEU A 115 5.76 28.89 1.11
CA LEU A 115 6.99 28.14 1.29
C LEU A 115 7.68 27.83 -0.05
N THR A 116 6.94 27.61 -1.13
CA THR A 116 7.54 27.45 -2.47
C THR A 116 8.00 28.79 -3.07
N THR A 117 7.47 29.92 -2.59
CA THR A 117 8.02 31.26 -2.91
C THR A 117 9.32 31.50 -2.15
N GLU A 118 9.36 31.22 -0.84
CA GLU A 118 10.56 31.37 -0.01
C GLU A 118 11.68 30.38 -0.40
N LYS A 119 11.28 29.16 -0.84
CA LYS A 119 12.19 28.10 -1.30
C LYS A 119 11.70 27.52 -2.63
N PRO A 120 12.05 28.11 -3.77
CA PRO A 120 11.56 27.68 -5.09
C PRO A 120 11.92 26.23 -5.47
N SER A 121 12.92 25.64 -4.83
CA SER A 121 13.33 24.24 -5.04
C SER A 121 12.56 23.23 -4.19
N LEU A 122 11.66 23.68 -3.30
CA LEU A 122 10.90 22.81 -2.44
C LEU A 122 9.86 22.01 -3.25
N VAL A 123 9.83 20.70 -3.05
CA VAL A 123 8.73 19.84 -3.47
C VAL A 123 7.74 19.72 -2.30
N TRP A 124 6.53 20.21 -2.51
CA TRP A 124 5.43 20.13 -1.55
C TRP A 124 4.47 19.01 -1.93
N CYS A 125 4.24 18.05 -1.05
CA CYS A 125 3.35 16.91 -1.30
C CYS A 125 2.17 16.91 -0.33
N ASN A 126 0.97 17.12 -0.86
CA ASN A 126 -0.28 16.92 -0.15
C ASN A 126 -0.76 15.48 -0.29
N VAL A 127 -1.20 14.88 0.82
CA VAL A 127 -1.86 13.58 0.84
C VAL A 127 -3.27 13.78 1.38
N GLY A 128 -4.22 14.00 0.49
CA GLY A 128 -5.61 14.30 0.84
C GLY A 128 -6.50 13.06 1.00
N ALA A 129 -7.71 13.25 1.51
CA ALA A 129 -8.72 12.19 1.54
C ALA A 129 -9.46 12.07 0.20
N PHE A 130 -10.09 13.16 -0.27
CA PHE A 130 -10.94 13.16 -1.47
C PHE A 130 -10.34 13.91 -2.67
N GLY A 131 -9.13 14.40 -2.57
CA GLY A 131 -8.49 15.23 -3.60
C GLY A 131 -8.43 16.70 -3.23
N SER A 132 -7.67 17.48 -4.03
CA SER A 132 -7.43 18.92 -3.80
C SER A 132 -8.57 19.82 -4.28
N THR A 133 -9.55 19.27 -5.01
CA THR A 133 -10.69 19.98 -5.60
C THR A 133 -12.01 19.24 -5.35
N GLY A 134 -13.12 19.85 -5.77
CA GLY A 134 -14.43 19.20 -5.71
C GLY A 134 -15.16 19.39 -4.38
N PRO A 135 -16.44 18.93 -4.31
CA PRO A 135 -17.34 19.20 -3.19
C PRO A 135 -16.94 18.54 -1.86
N LEU A 136 -16.09 17.52 -1.92
CA LEU A 136 -15.62 16.75 -0.75
C LEU A 136 -14.20 17.06 -0.33
N ARG A 137 -13.56 18.06 -0.94
CA ARG A 137 -12.16 18.44 -0.68
C ARG A 137 -11.83 18.54 0.81
N ASP A 138 -12.72 19.13 1.58
CA ASP A 138 -12.52 19.41 3.01
C ASP A 138 -13.06 18.29 3.93
N ARG A 139 -13.58 17.21 3.35
CA ARG A 139 -14.09 16.08 4.13
C ARG A 139 -12.95 15.17 4.59
N PRO A 140 -12.90 14.79 5.88
CA PRO A 140 -11.93 13.80 6.35
C PRO A 140 -12.26 12.40 5.78
N GLY A 141 -11.24 11.56 5.66
CA GLY A 141 -11.40 10.17 5.23
C GLY A 141 -10.28 9.30 5.77
N TYR A 142 -10.58 8.01 5.86
CA TYR A 142 -9.67 6.94 6.21
C TYR A 142 -9.84 5.79 5.22
N ASP A 143 -8.87 4.89 5.15
CA ASP A 143 -8.86 3.72 4.26
C ASP A 143 -10.23 3.01 4.13
N PRO A 144 -10.89 2.53 5.22
CA PRO A 144 -12.14 1.80 5.08
C PRO A 144 -13.28 2.64 4.50
N MET A 145 -13.27 3.96 4.75
CA MET A 145 -14.26 4.88 4.17
C MET A 145 -14.03 5.02 2.67
N MET A 146 -12.78 5.05 2.22
CA MET A 146 -12.45 5.13 0.79
C MET A 146 -12.72 3.81 0.07
N GLN A 147 -12.46 2.67 0.70
CA GLN A 147 -12.89 1.37 0.16
C GLN A 147 -14.41 1.30 -0.07
N ALA A 148 -15.19 1.87 0.87
CA ALA A 148 -16.66 1.93 0.75
C ALA A 148 -17.09 2.95 -0.31
N TYR A 149 -16.65 4.21 -0.18
CA TYR A 149 -17.10 5.32 -1.03
C TYR A 149 -16.59 5.20 -2.48
N GLY A 150 -15.37 4.70 -2.68
CA GLY A 150 -14.78 4.48 -3.99
C GLY A 150 -15.25 3.21 -4.70
N GLY A 151 -16.19 2.47 -4.11
CA GLY A 151 -16.83 1.31 -4.74
C GLY A 151 -16.07 -0.01 -4.59
N LEU A 152 -14.87 -0.04 -4.02
CA LEU A 152 -14.09 -1.28 -3.88
C LEU A 152 -14.87 -2.36 -3.12
N MET A 153 -15.55 -2.00 -2.02
CA MET A 153 -16.36 -2.94 -1.24
C MET A 153 -17.57 -3.49 -2.00
N SER A 154 -18.03 -2.83 -3.05
CA SER A 154 -19.12 -3.33 -3.88
C SER A 154 -18.74 -4.55 -4.71
N LEU A 155 -17.42 -4.79 -4.89
CA LEU A 155 -16.87 -5.92 -5.66
C LEU A 155 -16.38 -7.06 -4.76
N LEU A 156 -16.21 -6.83 -3.45
CA LEU A 156 -15.62 -7.78 -2.53
C LEU A 156 -16.68 -8.60 -1.78
N GLY A 157 -16.36 -9.88 -1.56
CA GLY A 157 -17.23 -10.84 -0.91
C GLY A 157 -18.16 -11.58 -1.89
N GLU A 158 -19.05 -12.39 -1.35
CA GLU A 158 -19.97 -13.22 -2.11
C GLU A 158 -21.27 -12.49 -2.45
N ASP A 159 -21.90 -12.86 -3.57
CA ASP A 159 -23.22 -12.35 -3.94
C ASP A 159 -24.27 -12.73 -2.88
N GLY A 160 -25.17 -11.79 -2.57
CA GLY A 160 -26.17 -11.98 -1.52
C GLY A 160 -25.66 -11.92 -0.07
N ARG A 161 -24.35 -11.76 0.17
CA ARG A 161 -23.77 -11.54 1.50
C ARG A 161 -23.45 -10.05 1.76
N PRO A 162 -23.28 -9.61 3.02
CA PRO A 162 -22.82 -8.24 3.30
C PRO A 162 -21.51 -7.91 2.58
N PRO A 163 -21.30 -6.65 2.14
CA PRO A 163 -20.02 -6.22 1.62
C PRO A 163 -18.90 -6.39 2.66
N VAL A 164 -17.71 -6.73 2.20
CA VAL A 164 -16.51 -6.84 3.04
C VAL A 164 -15.44 -5.88 2.55
N ARG A 165 -14.53 -5.47 3.45
CA ARG A 165 -13.35 -4.70 3.07
C ARG A 165 -12.13 -5.59 2.92
N VAL A 166 -11.10 -5.10 2.23
CA VAL A 166 -9.75 -5.67 2.33
C VAL A 166 -9.24 -5.46 3.76
N GLY A 167 -8.72 -6.50 4.38
CA GLY A 167 -8.34 -6.52 5.80
C GLY A 167 -7.12 -5.66 6.16
N VAL A 168 -6.33 -5.22 5.16
CA VAL A 168 -5.17 -4.33 5.32
C VAL A 168 -5.53 -2.91 4.87
N SER A 169 -4.77 -1.89 5.30
CA SER A 169 -4.95 -0.49 4.88
C SER A 169 -4.40 -0.28 3.46
N ILE A 170 -4.99 -0.97 2.48
CA ILE A 170 -4.49 -1.05 1.10
C ILE A 170 -4.53 0.30 0.39
N ILE A 171 -5.53 1.13 0.67
CA ILE A 171 -5.68 2.45 0.06
C ILE A 171 -4.65 3.42 0.65
N ASP A 172 -4.47 3.43 1.97
CA ASP A 172 -3.44 4.25 2.62
C ASP A 172 -2.05 3.91 2.12
N ILE A 173 -1.69 2.62 2.12
CA ILE A 173 -0.38 2.13 1.66
C ILE A 173 -0.14 2.52 0.20
N ALA A 174 -1.11 2.28 -0.67
CA ALA A 174 -1.00 2.63 -2.08
C ALA A 174 -0.93 4.15 -2.30
N THR A 175 -1.66 4.95 -1.52
CA THR A 175 -1.56 6.42 -1.60
C THR A 175 -0.18 6.89 -1.16
N GLY A 176 0.40 6.28 -0.13
CA GLY A 176 1.79 6.52 0.23
C GLY A 176 2.77 6.20 -0.91
N MET A 177 2.57 5.09 -1.61
CA MET A 177 3.38 4.73 -2.80
C MET A 177 3.19 5.75 -3.94
N TRP A 178 1.96 6.17 -4.26
CA TRP A 178 1.70 7.22 -5.24
C TRP A 178 2.35 8.55 -4.85
N SER A 179 2.34 8.89 -3.57
CA SER A 179 3.02 10.08 -3.06
C SER A 179 4.53 10.01 -3.29
N VAL A 180 5.15 8.86 -3.07
CA VAL A 180 6.58 8.66 -3.39
C VAL A 180 6.84 8.80 -4.89
N ILE A 181 6.02 8.19 -5.75
CA ILE A 181 6.15 8.32 -7.21
C ILE A 181 6.06 9.78 -7.64
N ALA A 182 5.06 10.52 -7.14
CA ALA A 182 4.87 11.94 -7.44
C ALA A 182 6.05 12.79 -6.96
N VAL A 183 6.54 12.54 -5.74
CA VAL A 183 7.73 13.22 -5.20
C VAL A 183 8.98 12.95 -6.05
N LEU A 184 9.23 11.69 -6.42
CA LEU A 184 10.38 11.34 -7.27
C LEU A 184 10.29 11.99 -8.65
N ALA A 185 9.10 12.03 -9.27
CA ALA A 185 8.88 12.73 -10.53
C ALA A 185 9.14 14.24 -10.40
N ALA A 186 8.67 14.88 -9.33
CA ALA A 186 8.92 16.29 -9.06
C ALA A 186 10.40 16.57 -8.78
N LEU A 187 11.10 15.69 -8.07
CA LEU A 187 12.54 15.81 -7.84
C LEU A 187 13.34 15.66 -9.15
N GLN A 188 12.92 14.77 -10.05
CA GLN A 188 13.52 14.63 -11.37
C GLN A 188 13.32 15.90 -12.23
N GLU A 189 12.11 16.45 -12.23
CA GLU A 189 11.83 17.72 -12.92
C GLU A 189 12.64 18.89 -12.31
N ARG A 190 12.79 18.90 -10.99
CA ARG A 190 13.62 19.89 -10.29
C ARG A 190 15.09 19.86 -10.76
N GLN A 191 15.65 18.69 -11.05
CA GLN A 191 17.03 18.60 -11.58
C GLN A 191 17.18 19.33 -12.91
N ARG A 192 16.12 19.36 -13.74
CA ARG A 192 16.11 20.01 -15.04
C ARG A 192 15.83 21.52 -14.93
N THR A 193 14.95 21.92 -14.02
CA THR A 193 14.41 23.29 -13.95
C THR A 193 14.98 24.13 -12.82
N GLY A 194 15.62 23.50 -11.83
CA GLY A 194 16.01 24.13 -10.57
C GLY A 194 14.84 24.42 -9.62
N ARG A 195 13.59 24.09 -10.02
CA ARG A 195 12.36 24.41 -9.28
C ARG A 195 11.65 23.12 -8.85
N GLY A 196 11.21 23.13 -7.59
CA GLY A 196 10.26 22.14 -7.09
C GLY A 196 8.83 22.43 -7.59
N GLY A 197 7.85 22.05 -6.79
CA GLY A 197 6.44 22.28 -7.12
C GLY A 197 5.52 21.64 -6.10
N VAL A 198 4.23 21.78 -6.33
CA VAL A 198 3.18 21.14 -5.52
C VAL A 198 2.71 19.89 -6.22
N VAL A 199 2.67 18.78 -5.50
CA VAL A 199 2.09 17.52 -5.93
C VAL A 199 0.97 17.13 -4.98
N ASP A 200 -0.13 16.65 -5.52
CA ASP A 200 -1.31 16.21 -4.78
C ASP A 200 -1.55 14.73 -5.03
N THR A 201 -1.85 14.00 -3.97
CA THR A 201 -2.35 12.63 -4.01
C THR A 201 -3.54 12.52 -3.07
N SER A 202 -4.42 11.56 -3.31
CA SER A 202 -5.53 11.32 -2.38
C SER A 202 -5.93 9.86 -2.29
N LEU A 203 -6.52 9.53 -1.15
CA LEU A 203 -7.04 8.18 -0.91
C LEU A 203 -8.15 7.83 -1.91
N TYR A 204 -9.00 8.79 -2.25
CA TYR A 204 -10.10 8.56 -3.19
C TYR A 204 -9.61 8.33 -4.61
N GLU A 205 -8.70 9.17 -5.11
CA GLU A 205 -8.09 8.98 -6.44
C GLU A 205 -7.33 7.66 -6.52
N THR A 206 -6.62 7.29 -5.45
CA THR A 206 -5.98 5.97 -5.34
C THR A 206 -6.99 4.83 -5.43
N THR A 207 -8.14 4.96 -4.75
CA THR A 207 -9.21 3.96 -4.85
C THR A 207 -9.74 3.83 -6.26
N LEU A 208 -9.99 4.96 -6.95
CA LEU A 208 -10.42 4.95 -8.36
C LEU A 208 -9.35 4.33 -9.27
N GLY A 209 -8.06 4.57 -8.98
CA GLY A 209 -6.95 3.92 -9.68
C GLY A 209 -6.97 2.39 -9.55
N TRP A 210 -7.25 1.85 -8.36
CA TRP A 210 -7.45 0.41 -8.17
C TRP A 210 -8.67 -0.13 -8.90
N MET A 211 -9.70 0.70 -9.08
CA MET A 211 -10.95 0.37 -9.77
C MET A 211 -10.87 0.54 -11.30
N THR A 212 -9.69 0.76 -11.88
CA THR A 212 -9.51 1.02 -13.32
C THR A 212 -10.24 -0.01 -14.20
N LEU A 213 -10.05 -1.32 -13.94
CA LEU A 213 -10.67 -2.38 -14.76
C LEU A 213 -12.20 -2.39 -14.64
N PRO A 214 -12.81 -2.48 -13.44
CA PRO A 214 -14.27 -2.49 -13.33
C PRO A 214 -14.93 -1.18 -13.77
N ILE A 215 -14.29 -0.01 -13.53
CA ILE A 215 -14.80 1.27 -14.02
C ILE A 215 -14.79 1.30 -15.55
N SER A 216 -13.71 0.86 -16.20
CA SER A 216 -13.63 0.80 -17.67
C SER A 216 -14.69 -0.14 -18.27
N ALA A 217 -14.93 -1.29 -17.63
CA ALA A 217 -15.97 -2.21 -18.07
C ALA A 217 -17.37 -1.58 -17.96
N TYR A 218 -17.68 -0.98 -16.80
CA TYR A 218 -18.95 -0.28 -16.59
C TYR A 218 -19.18 0.86 -17.60
N LEU A 219 -18.15 1.66 -17.86
CA LEU A 219 -18.24 2.75 -18.84
C LEU A 219 -18.47 2.26 -20.28
N ALA A 220 -18.04 1.02 -20.57
CA ALA A 220 -18.20 0.44 -21.90
C ALA A 220 -19.59 -0.18 -22.12
N ASN A 221 -20.21 -0.78 -21.10
CA ASN A 221 -21.46 -1.53 -21.27
C ASN A 221 -22.62 -1.11 -20.35
N GLY A 222 -22.34 -0.27 -19.32
CA GLY A 222 -23.34 0.17 -18.33
C GLY A 222 -23.76 -0.90 -17.31
N GLU A 223 -23.10 -2.07 -17.31
CA GLU A 223 -23.45 -3.17 -16.43
C GLU A 223 -22.71 -3.05 -15.08
N ILE A 224 -23.46 -3.07 -13.99
CA ILE A 224 -22.89 -3.04 -12.65
C ILE A 224 -22.23 -4.40 -12.33
N PRO A 225 -20.91 -4.43 -12.07
CA PRO A 225 -20.21 -5.66 -11.74
C PRO A 225 -20.80 -6.36 -10.50
N ARG A 226 -20.84 -7.69 -10.52
CA ARG A 226 -21.29 -8.50 -9.38
C ARG A 226 -20.12 -8.95 -8.52
N ARG A 227 -20.43 -9.38 -7.31
CA ARG A 227 -19.46 -10.02 -6.42
C ARG A 227 -19.33 -11.50 -6.75
N HIS A 228 -18.10 -11.99 -6.80
CA HIS A 228 -17.76 -13.37 -7.16
C HIS A 228 -16.90 -14.07 -6.10
N GLY A 229 -16.99 -13.67 -4.83
CA GLY A 229 -16.13 -14.22 -3.78
C GLY A 229 -14.66 -13.90 -4.05
N SER A 230 -13.87 -14.93 -4.23
CA SER A 230 -12.45 -14.83 -4.62
C SER A 230 -12.23 -14.73 -6.13
N GLY A 231 -13.30 -14.79 -6.94
CA GLY A 231 -13.23 -14.73 -8.40
C GLY A 231 -13.36 -13.31 -8.95
N ILE A 232 -13.26 -13.19 -10.28
CA ILE A 232 -13.48 -11.94 -11.01
C ILE A 232 -14.56 -12.12 -12.09
N GLU A 233 -15.13 -10.99 -12.56
CA GLU A 233 -16.22 -11.01 -13.54
C GLU A 233 -15.80 -11.65 -14.87
N GLN A 234 -14.62 -11.31 -15.38
CA GLN A 234 -14.25 -11.49 -16.78
C GLN A 234 -13.52 -12.80 -17.09
N ILE A 235 -13.14 -13.60 -16.09
CA ILE A 235 -12.30 -14.79 -16.27
C ILE A 235 -12.82 -15.96 -15.43
N VAL A 236 -12.96 -17.14 -16.06
CA VAL A 236 -13.40 -18.38 -15.39
C VAL A 236 -12.65 -19.61 -15.95
N PRO A 237 -12.10 -20.48 -15.07
CA PRO A 237 -11.96 -20.34 -13.63
C PRO A 237 -10.76 -19.43 -13.25
N TYR A 238 -10.98 -18.54 -12.29
CA TYR A 238 -9.97 -17.70 -11.68
C TYR A 238 -10.42 -17.37 -10.25
N GLN A 239 -10.31 -18.34 -9.35
CA GLN A 239 -10.85 -18.23 -8.00
C GLN A 239 -10.28 -19.29 -7.04
N ALA A 240 -10.57 -19.13 -5.74
CA ALA A 240 -10.30 -20.15 -4.76
C ALA A 240 -11.34 -21.29 -4.84
N PHE A 241 -10.85 -22.51 -4.64
CA PHE A 241 -11.65 -23.71 -4.47
C PHE A 241 -11.35 -24.36 -3.12
N GLU A 242 -12.39 -24.86 -2.47
CA GLU A 242 -12.28 -25.71 -1.30
C GLU A 242 -11.71 -27.07 -1.70
N THR A 243 -10.78 -27.59 -0.92
CA THR A 243 -10.16 -28.91 -1.07
C THR A 243 -10.51 -29.78 0.15
N ALA A 244 -10.00 -30.98 0.21
CA ALA A 244 -10.23 -31.85 1.35
C ALA A 244 -9.67 -31.33 2.68
N ASP A 245 -8.67 -30.43 2.65
CA ASP A 245 -7.92 -29.98 3.82
C ASP A 245 -7.72 -28.45 3.89
N GLY A 246 -8.37 -27.67 3.02
CA GLY A 246 -8.27 -26.22 3.04
C GLY A 246 -8.79 -25.57 1.77
N HIS A 247 -8.14 -24.49 1.32
CA HIS A 247 -8.50 -23.75 0.12
C HIS A 247 -7.28 -23.48 -0.74
N MET A 248 -7.44 -23.53 -2.05
CA MET A 248 -6.39 -23.15 -2.99
C MET A 248 -6.93 -22.26 -4.10
N MET A 249 -6.14 -21.28 -4.50
CA MET A 249 -6.40 -20.44 -5.67
C MET A 249 -6.01 -21.17 -6.94
N VAL A 250 -6.86 -21.16 -7.97
CA VAL A 250 -6.59 -21.74 -9.29
C VAL A 250 -6.92 -20.73 -10.38
N ALA A 251 -5.97 -20.53 -11.30
CA ALA A 251 -6.10 -19.56 -12.39
C ALA A 251 -5.91 -20.25 -13.75
N ALA A 252 -6.99 -20.56 -14.45
CA ALA A 252 -6.97 -21.21 -15.75
C ALA A 252 -7.87 -20.50 -16.77
N GLY A 253 -7.74 -19.18 -16.88
CA GLY A 253 -8.62 -18.33 -17.67
C GLY A 253 -8.47 -18.46 -19.19
N SER A 254 -7.27 -18.71 -19.73
CA SER A 254 -7.14 -18.94 -21.18
C SER A 254 -7.69 -20.31 -21.57
N ASP A 255 -8.17 -20.42 -22.80
CA ASP A 255 -8.76 -21.70 -23.28
C ASP A 255 -7.74 -22.84 -23.29
N ASN A 256 -6.47 -22.53 -23.54
CA ASN A 256 -5.41 -23.53 -23.43
C ASN A 256 -5.15 -23.98 -21.99
N LEU A 257 -5.12 -23.05 -21.02
CA LEU A 257 -4.98 -23.39 -19.60
C LEU A 257 -6.20 -24.17 -19.09
N PHE A 258 -7.40 -23.80 -19.52
CA PHE A 258 -8.62 -24.53 -19.15
C PHE A 258 -8.61 -25.96 -19.69
N ARG A 259 -8.19 -26.19 -20.94
CA ARG A 259 -8.07 -27.52 -21.52
C ARG A 259 -7.07 -28.38 -20.72
N ARG A 260 -5.93 -27.80 -20.34
CA ARG A 260 -4.92 -28.45 -19.50
C ARG A 260 -5.45 -28.75 -18.09
N LEU A 261 -6.21 -27.81 -17.50
CA LEU A 261 -6.89 -28.00 -16.22
C LEU A 261 -7.83 -29.21 -16.30
N CYS A 262 -8.69 -29.27 -17.31
CA CYS A 262 -9.62 -30.38 -17.50
C CYS A 262 -8.90 -31.75 -17.59
N GLY A 263 -7.74 -31.80 -18.24
CA GLY A 263 -6.87 -32.99 -18.24
C GLY A 263 -6.35 -33.32 -16.83
N ALA A 264 -5.80 -32.35 -16.11
CA ALA A 264 -5.22 -32.52 -14.78
C ALA A 264 -6.24 -32.97 -13.71
N ILE A 265 -7.48 -32.51 -13.81
CA ILE A 265 -8.58 -32.92 -12.91
C ILE A 265 -9.30 -34.23 -13.37
N GLY A 266 -8.82 -34.86 -14.44
CA GLY A 266 -9.41 -36.13 -14.94
C GLY A 266 -10.74 -35.95 -15.67
N ARG A 267 -11.05 -34.78 -16.17
CA ARG A 267 -12.31 -34.47 -16.88
C ARG A 267 -12.06 -33.77 -18.23
N PRO A 268 -11.26 -34.36 -19.16
CA PRO A 268 -10.89 -33.70 -20.40
C PRO A 268 -12.08 -33.29 -21.26
N GLY A 269 -13.19 -34.03 -21.23
CA GLY A 269 -14.40 -33.71 -21.98
C GLY A 269 -15.07 -32.37 -21.61
N LEU A 270 -14.83 -31.84 -20.41
CA LEU A 270 -15.35 -30.51 -20.04
C LEU A 270 -14.87 -29.40 -20.97
N ALA A 271 -13.64 -29.50 -21.48
CA ALA A 271 -13.08 -28.50 -22.39
C ALA A 271 -13.67 -28.58 -23.82
N GLU A 272 -14.35 -29.67 -24.14
CA GLU A 272 -14.99 -29.89 -25.44
C GLU A 272 -16.47 -29.53 -25.44
N GLU A 273 -17.05 -29.30 -24.24
CA GLU A 273 -18.44 -28.88 -24.14
C GLU A 273 -18.62 -27.45 -24.69
N PRO A 274 -19.56 -27.22 -25.66
CA PRO A 274 -19.74 -25.90 -26.28
C PRO A 274 -19.93 -24.75 -25.28
N ARG A 275 -20.56 -25.03 -24.14
CA ARG A 275 -20.79 -24.05 -23.05
C ARG A 275 -19.52 -23.69 -22.26
N PHE A 276 -18.37 -24.35 -22.51
CA PHE A 276 -17.13 -24.12 -21.77
C PHE A 276 -15.89 -23.96 -22.65
N CYS A 277 -16.03 -24.06 -23.97
CA CYS A 277 -14.93 -24.05 -24.93
C CYS A 277 -14.09 -22.78 -24.86
N THR A 278 -14.72 -21.60 -24.77
CA THR A 278 -14.05 -20.31 -24.70
C THR A 278 -14.23 -19.66 -23.32
N ASN A 279 -13.35 -18.71 -22.97
CA ASN A 279 -13.53 -17.97 -21.73
C ASN A 279 -14.86 -17.22 -21.70
N ALA A 280 -15.34 -16.69 -22.82
CA ALA A 280 -16.63 -16.02 -22.91
C ALA A 280 -17.78 -16.99 -22.56
N ASP A 281 -17.75 -18.20 -23.11
CA ASP A 281 -18.74 -19.24 -22.79
C ASP A 281 -18.69 -19.62 -21.31
N ARG A 282 -17.50 -19.77 -20.74
CA ARG A 282 -17.32 -20.07 -19.31
C ARG A 282 -17.80 -18.96 -18.40
N VAL A 283 -17.60 -17.69 -18.78
CA VAL A 283 -18.12 -16.53 -18.03
C VAL A 283 -19.65 -16.56 -18.00
N VAL A 284 -20.30 -16.76 -19.14
CA VAL A 284 -21.76 -16.86 -19.23
C VAL A 284 -22.29 -18.04 -18.42
N ASN A 285 -21.62 -19.19 -18.52
CA ASN A 285 -22.05 -20.45 -17.88
C ASN A 285 -21.34 -20.71 -16.55
N ARG A 286 -20.78 -19.70 -15.87
CA ARG A 286 -20.02 -19.87 -14.62
C ARG A 286 -20.81 -20.58 -13.52
N ARG A 287 -22.12 -20.32 -13.45
CA ARG A 287 -23.01 -20.95 -12.44
C ARG A 287 -23.13 -22.46 -12.60
N GLU A 288 -22.81 -22.99 -13.77
CA GLU A 288 -22.76 -24.43 -14.04
C GLU A 288 -21.35 -24.99 -13.86
N LEU A 289 -20.33 -24.30 -14.38
CA LEU A 289 -18.95 -24.77 -14.36
C LEU A 289 -18.33 -24.76 -12.95
N VAL A 290 -18.53 -23.67 -12.20
CA VAL A 290 -17.87 -23.50 -10.89
C VAL A 290 -18.27 -24.60 -9.89
N PRO A 291 -19.55 -25.00 -9.73
CA PRO A 291 -19.92 -26.13 -8.88
C PRO A 291 -19.25 -27.43 -9.31
N ILE A 292 -19.20 -27.76 -10.61
CA ILE A 292 -18.53 -28.96 -11.12
C ILE A 292 -17.06 -29.00 -10.69
N LEU A 293 -16.34 -27.89 -10.86
CA LEU A 293 -14.95 -27.80 -10.44
C LEU A 293 -14.82 -27.90 -8.92
N SER A 294 -15.69 -27.24 -8.17
CA SER A 294 -15.69 -27.28 -6.69
C SER A 294 -15.85 -28.68 -6.16
N ASP A 295 -16.77 -29.48 -6.73
CA ASP A 295 -16.97 -30.85 -6.30
C ASP A 295 -15.72 -31.72 -6.58
N ILE A 296 -15.02 -31.46 -7.68
CA ILE A 296 -13.79 -32.17 -8.01
C ILE A 296 -12.68 -31.79 -7.03
N PHE A 297 -12.47 -30.49 -6.77
CA PHE A 297 -11.38 -30.04 -5.88
C PHE A 297 -11.53 -30.55 -4.45
N ARG A 298 -12.74 -30.72 -3.93
CA ARG A 298 -13.00 -31.33 -2.60
C ARG A 298 -12.55 -32.77 -2.47
N THR A 299 -12.29 -33.49 -3.56
CA THR A 299 -11.95 -34.90 -3.53
C THR A 299 -10.52 -35.22 -3.10
N ALA A 300 -9.61 -34.25 -3.03
CA ALA A 300 -8.22 -34.47 -2.65
C ALA A 300 -7.65 -33.29 -1.87
N PRO A 301 -6.56 -33.48 -1.10
CA PRO A 301 -5.89 -32.42 -0.37
C PRO A 301 -5.10 -31.49 -1.30
N ILE A 302 -4.76 -30.29 -0.79
CA ILE A 302 -4.02 -29.22 -1.50
C ILE A 302 -2.75 -29.77 -2.15
N THR A 303 -1.98 -30.56 -1.43
CA THR A 303 -0.69 -31.10 -1.91
C THR A 303 -0.85 -31.93 -3.19
N VAL A 304 -1.86 -32.77 -3.24
CA VAL A 304 -2.17 -33.61 -4.42
C VAL A 304 -2.60 -32.74 -5.61
N TRP A 305 -3.42 -31.74 -5.36
CA TRP A 305 -3.83 -30.81 -6.42
C TRP A 305 -2.68 -29.95 -6.90
N ALA A 306 -1.86 -29.41 -6.00
CA ALA A 306 -0.68 -28.61 -6.37
C ALA A 306 0.26 -29.39 -7.29
N GLU A 307 0.63 -30.63 -6.93
CA GLU A 307 1.49 -31.48 -7.78
C GLU A 307 0.89 -31.72 -9.17
N ARG A 308 -0.41 -32.02 -9.28
CA ARG A 308 -1.10 -32.26 -10.56
C ARG A 308 -1.16 -30.98 -11.42
N LEU A 309 -1.48 -29.86 -10.79
CA LEU A 309 -1.64 -28.59 -11.48
C LEU A 309 -0.28 -28.03 -11.92
N ASP A 310 0.75 -28.16 -11.10
CA ASP A 310 2.13 -27.77 -11.44
C ASP A 310 2.66 -28.60 -12.60
N ALA A 311 2.48 -29.94 -12.57
CA ALA A 311 2.86 -30.81 -13.67
C ALA A 311 2.14 -30.45 -15.00
N ALA A 312 0.91 -29.95 -14.90
CA ALA A 312 0.17 -29.43 -16.04
C ALA A 312 0.46 -27.96 -16.36
N GLY A 313 1.32 -27.27 -15.57
CA GLY A 313 1.66 -25.85 -15.71
C GLY A 313 0.45 -24.93 -15.54
N ILE A 314 -0.44 -25.24 -14.60
CA ILE A 314 -1.59 -24.42 -14.22
C ILE A 314 -1.21 -23.59 -13.01
N PRO A 315 -1.30 -22.24 -13.08
CA PRO A 315 -1.08 -21.38 -11.93
C PRO A 315 -2.02 -21.72 -10.78
N ASN A 316 -1.44 -22.03 -9.64
CA ASN A 316 -2.17 -22.38 -8.43
C ASN A 316 -1.40 -21.95 -7.19
N SER A 317 -2.06 -21.85 -6.05
CA SER A 317 -1.43 -21.54 -4.77
C SER A 317 -2.35 -21.93 -3.61
N PRO A 318 -1.84 -22.51 -2.52
CA PRO A 318 -2.61 -22.64 -1.29
C PRO A 318 -2.96 -21.24 -0.74
N ILE A 319 -4.06 -21.11 -0.01
CA ILE A 319 -4.33 -19.92 0.79
C ILE A 319 -3.65 -20.10 2.14
N GLN A 320 -2.51 -19.43 2.30
CA GLN A 320 -1.67 -19.52 3.51
C GLN A 320 -2.16 -18.59 4.62
N THR A 321 -1.95 -19.01 5.86
CA THR A 321 -2.05 -18.14 7.05
C THR A 321 -0.75 -17.37 7.29
N LEU A 322 -0.76 -16.33 8.14
CA LEU A 322 0.44 -15.49 8.35
C LEU A 322 1.62 -16.26 8.95
N ASP A 323 1.38 -17.20 9.83
CA ASP A 323 2.41 -18.08 10.39
C ASP A 323 3.07 -18.96 9.32
N GLN A 324 2.30 -19.46 8.35
CA GLN A 324 2.82 -20.18 7.20
C GLN A 324 3.64 -19.26 6.30
N VAL A 325 3.13 -18.06 5.97
CA VAL A 325 3.85 -17.08 5.13
C VAL A 325 5.20 -16.67 5.74
N VAL A 326 5.26 -16.39 7.05
CA VAL A 326 6.51 -15.94 7.68
C VAL A 326 7.56 -17.04 7.79
N THR A 327 7.15 -18.31 7.79
CA THR A 327 8.05 -19.47 7.84
C THR A 327 8.31 -20.10 6.46
N ASP A 328 7.69 -19.58 5.42
CA ASP A 328 7.82 -20.09 4.05
C ASP A 328 9.26 -19.96 3.53
N PRO A 329 9.82 -21.00 2.89
CA PRO A 329 11.17 -20.97 2.33
C PRO A 329 11.40 -19.82 1.33
N GLN A 330 10.39 -19.47 0.52
CA GLN A 330 10.49 -18.36 -0.41
C GLN A 330 10.56 -17.01 0.32
N THR A 331 9.79 -16.83 1.39
CA THR A 331 9.86 -15.64 2.24
C THR A 331 11.25 -15.49 2.88
N ALA A 332 11.80 -16.60 3.36
CA ALA A 332 13.15 -16.64 3.90
C ALA A 332 14.22 -16.31 2.83
N ALA A 333 14.12 -16.92 1.64
CA ALA A 333 15.05 -16.67 0.54
C ALA A 333 15.03 -15.22 0.05
N LEU A 334 13.88 -14.54 0.10
CA LEU A 334 13.76 -13.12 -0.26
C LEU A 334 14.40 -12.19 0.77
N GLY A 335 14.62 -12.64 2.01
CA GLY A 335 15.15 -11.82 3.10
C GLY A 335 14.31 -10.56 3.35
N ILE A 336 13.00 -10.63 3.12
CA ILE A 336 12.11 -9.47 3.20
C ILE A 336 11.72 -9.16 4.64
N ILE A 337 11.68 -10.16 5.52
CA ILE A 337 11.47 -9.95 6.95
C ILE A 337 12.82 -9.64 7.57
N GLN A 338 12.98 -8.42 8.06
CA GLN A 338 14.24 -7.92 8.59
C GLN A 338 14.11 -7.69 10.10
N GLN A 339 15.06 -8.21 10.85
CA GLN A 339 15.15 -8.05 12.29
C GLN A 339 16.04 -6.86 12.63
N TRP A 340 15.62 -6.04 13.59
CA TRP A 340 16.46 -4.97 14.12
C TRP A 340 17.52 -5.54 15.07
N ALA A 341 18.78 -5.26 14.78
CA ALA A 341 19.91 -5.79 15.57
C ALA A 341 19.90 -5.34 17.05
N GLY A 342 19.33 -4.18 17.35
CA GLY A 342 19.21 -3.63 18.71
C GLY A 342 18.02 -4.14 19.53
N SER A 343 17.05 -4.83 18.90
CA SER A 343 15.88 -5.41 19.57
C SER A 343 15.43 -6.68 18.86
N PRO A 344 15.73 -7.87 19.40
CA PRO A 344 15.27 -9.13 18.84
C PRO A 344 13.74 -9.26 18.72
N ALA A 345 13.00 -8.49 19.51
CA ALA A 345 11.53 -8.47 19.48
C ALA A 345 10.94 -7.68 18.28
N LEU A 346 11.78 -6.92 17.54
CA LEU A 346 11.30 -6.09 16.44
C LEU A 346 11.77 -6.64 15.08
N SER A 347 10.87 -7.34 14.42
CA SER A 347 11.01 -7.76 13.01
C SER A 347 9.96 -7.08 12.17
N LEU A 348 10.36 -6.51 11.02
CA LEU A 348 9.47 -5.77 10.13
C LEU A 348 9.68 -6.21 8.68
N VAL A 349 8.65 -6.00 7.87
CA VAL A 349 8.73 -6.25 6.43
C VAL A 349 9.52 -5.11 5.77
N GLY A 350 10.64 -5.42 5.12
CA GLY A 350 11.46 -4.47 4.36
C GLY A 350 10.79 -4.03 3.06
N LEU A 351 11.37 -3.04 2.37
CA LEU A 351 10.84 -2.60 1.07
C LEU A 351 10.85 -3.75 0.05
N PRO A 352 9.76 -3.92 -0.75
CA PRO A 352 9.67 -4.99 -1.75
C PRO A 352 10.43 -4.63 -3.04
N LEU A 353 11.67 -4.19 -2.91
CA LEU A 353 12.57 -3.83 -4.00
C LEU A 353 14.03 -4.11 -3.64
N SER A 354 14.88 -4.20 -4.66
CA SER A 354 16.33 -4.36 -4.50
C SER A 354 17.07 -3.57 -5.58
N PHE A 355 18.29 -3.16 -5.27
CA PHE A 355 19.23 -2.55 -6.20
C PHE A 355 20.42 -3.48 -6.38
N ASP A 356 20.72 -3.89 -7.62
CA ASP A 356 21.78 -4.85 -7.92
C ASP A 356 21.73 -6.12 -7.04
N GLY A 357 20.52 -6.62 -6.80
CA GLY A 357 20.27 -7.79 -5.96
C GLY A 357 20.31 -7.53 -4.45
N ALA A 358 20.63 -6.33 -3.99
CA ALA A 358 20.65 -5.97 -2.57
C ALA A 358 19.38 -5.18 -2.17
N ARG A 359 18.71 -5.63 -1.11
CA ARG A 359 17.58 -4.93 -0.51
C ARG A 359 18.08 -3.85 0.45
N PRO A 360 17.42 -2.66 0.51
CA PRO A 360 17.69 -1.70 1.57
C PRO A 360 17.54 -2.34 2.95
N ALA A 361 18.54 -2.12 3.81
CA ALA A 361 18.54 -2.69 5.15
C ALA A 361 17.73 -1.82 6.12
N PHE A 362 17.11 -2.46 7.09
CA PHE A 362 16.46 -1.81 8.22
C PHE A 362 17.54 -1.14 9.09
N ALA A 363 17.78 0.15 8.86
CA ALA A 363 18.92 0.87 9.43
C ALA A 363 18.62 1.60 10.76
N LYS A 364 17.36 1.93 11.03
CA LYS A 364 16.93 2.69 12.21
C LYS A 364 15.47 2.36 12.56
N THR A 365 15.19 2.19 13.86
CA THR A 365 13.84 2.02 14.40
C THR A 365 13.00 3.30 14.25
N ALA A 366 11.72 3.21 14.53
CA ALA A 366 10.88 4.41 14.65
C ALA A 366 11.33 5.25 15.86
N PRO A 367 11.34 6.59 15.74
CA PRO A 367 11.82 7.46 16.81
C PRO A 367 10.83 7.49 17.99
N ARG A 368 11.36 7.71 19.18
CA ARG A 368 10.55 8.14 20.34
C ARG A 368 10.02 9.56 20.07
N LEU A 369 8.96 9.93 20.76
CA LEU A 369 8.38 11.27 20.63
C LEU A 369 9.40 12.34 21.05
N GLY A 370 9.77 13.22 20.12
CA GLY A 370 10.72 14.30 20.33
C GLY A 370 12.18 13.88 20.53
N GLU A 371 12.54 12.64 20.19
CA GLU A 371 13.87 12.08 20.40
C GLU A 371 15.00 12.94 19.85
N ASP A 372 14.76 13.56 18.71
CA ASP A 372 15.78 14.34 17.97
C ASP A 372 15.61 15.87 18.08
N ASN A 373 14.84 16.38 19.07
CA ASN A 373 14.58 17.82 19.23
C ASN A 373 15.87 18.66 19.31
N ALA A 374 16.78 18.31 20.24
CA ALA A 374 18.00 19.06 20.49
C ALA A 374 18.93 19.14 19.26
N GLU A 375 19.00 18.05 18.48
CA GLU A 375 19.87 18.01 17.31
C GLU A 375 19.27 18.67 16.06
N THR A 376 17.96 18.76 15.98
CA THR A 376 17.27 19.14 14.76
C THR A 376 16.67 20.55 14.85
N VAL A 377 16.04 20.89 15.95
CA VAL A 377 15.38 22.18 16.16
C VAL A 377 16.35 23.22 16.69
N ASP A 378 17.17 22.89 17.68
CA ASP A 378 18.09 23.84 18.31
C ASP A 378 19.24 24.26 17.37
N ARG A 379 19.69 23.38 16.47
CA ARG A 379 20.70 23.72 15.45
C ARG A 379 20.13 24.56 14.29
N SER A 380 18.81 24.74 14.21
CA SER A 380 18.15 25.59 13.21
C SER A 380 17.88 27.00 13.73
N LEU A 381 18.09 27.26 15.03
CA LEU A 381 18.08 28.57 15.67
C LEU A 381 19.43 29.27 15.45
#